data_9921937960254e36c92c68a67ceae782
#
_entry.id   9921937960254e36c92c68a67ceae782
#
_cell.length_a   1.000
_cell.length_b   1.000
_cell.length_c   1.000
_cell.angle_alpha   90.00
_cell.angle_beta   90.00
_cell.angle_gamma   90.00
#
_symmetry.space_group_name_H-M   'P 1'
#
loop_
_entity.id
_entity.type
_entity.pdbx_description
1 polymer ?
#
loop_
_entity_poly.entity_id
_entity_poly.type
_entity_poly.pdbx_seq_one_letter_code
_entity_poly.pdbx_strand_id
1 'polypeptide(L)'
;MNDIELKTIARDGKARLNEVTLNNKNFQTPLFMPVATRGALKSLPFNYLEDTDIILANTYHLYLRPGLEVIKEFGGLHNFIGWNNIILTDSGGFQGWSIPNKFNDDGIEFKNIYDGSKFFMDPTLSMDIQQTLNSDIAMILDSLIDINKEYDEQLNAIQTTKNWALKAREHHSNSNQSLFGIVQGGKHKELREKSATDMLSLDFNGYAIGGLAIGETQQERKEIVDFTVEMLPQDKLRYVMGLGDIEGMLDLIELGVDIFDLSLIHISEPTRLRRISYAVFCLK
;
A
#
# COMPACT_ATOMS: atom_id res chain seq x y z
N MET A 1 10.76 12.53 11.98
CA MET A 1 10.17 11.76 10.86
C MET A 1 10.69 12.34 9.57
N ASN A 2 10.93 11.48 8.62
CA ASN A 2 11.36 11.91 7.31
C ASN A 2 10.15 12.51 6.58
N ASP A 3 10.16 13.82 6.37
CA ASP A 3 9.05 14.46 5.70
C ASP A 3 9.16 14.23 4.19
N ILE A 4 8.07 13.81 3.60
CA ILE A 4 7.92 13.78 2.15
C ILE A 4 7.67 15.23 1.72
N GLU A 5 8.61 15.78 0.95
CA GLU A 5 8.41 17.08 0.32
C GLU A 5 7.63 16.89 -0.98
N LEU A 6 6.43 17.44 -1.05
CA LEU A 6 5.55 17.36 -2.21
C LEU A 6 5.27 18.75 -2.77
N LYS A 7 5.63 18.96 -4.04
CA LYS A 7 5.38 20.19 -4.77
C LYS A 7 4.55 19.91 -6.01
N THR A 8 3.31 20.37 -6.05
CA THR A 8 2.49 20.31 -7.27
C THR A 8 3.02 21.30 -8.30
N ILE A 9 3.40 20.82 -9.48
CA ILE A 9 3.95 21.61 -10.60
C ILE A 9 2.96 21.87 -11.72
N ALA A 10 1.91 21.04 -11.85
CA ALA A 10 0.81 21.27 -12.80
C ALA A 10 -0.49 20.65 -12.27
N ARG A 11 -1.64 21.20 -12.73
CA ARG A 11 -2.98 20.68 -12.43
C ARG A 11 -3.88 20.78 -13.66
N ASP A 12 -4.80 19.79 -13.75
CA ASP A 12 -5.94 19.82 -14.64
C ASP A 12 -7.16 19.30 -13.87
N GLY A 13 -8.08 20.17 -13.47
CA GLY A 13 -9.13 19.82 -12.53
C GLY A 13 -8.58 19.35 -11.17
N LYS A 14 -8.92 18.11 -10.77
CA LYS A 14 -8.36 17.46 -9.57
C LYS A 14 -7.05 16.73 -9.86
N ALA A 15 -6.76 16.37 -11.13
CA ALA A 15 -5.50 15.76 -11.52
C ALA A 15 -4.31 16.65 -11.19
N ARG A 16 -3.22 16.04 -10.72
CA ARG A 16 -2.03 16.78 -10.30
C ARG A 16 -0.74 16.06 -10.69
N LEU A 17 0.20 16.83 -11.21
CA LEU A 17 1.57 16.42 -11.43
C LEU A 17 2.41 16.97 -10.28
N ASN A 18 3.05 16.11 -9.53
CA ASN A 18 3.87 16.53 -8.40
C ASN A 18 5.33 16.15 -8.61
N GLU A 19 6.23 17.02 -8.16
CA GLU A 19 7.60 16.67 -7.81
C GLU A 19 7.64 16.25 -6.34
N VAL A 20 8.26 15.13 -6.05
CA VAL A 20 8.33 14.56 -4.70
C VAL A 20 9.78 14.28 -4.35
N THR A 21 10.19 14.71 -3.15
CA THR A 21 11.50 14.37 -2.58
C THR A 21 11.31 13.51 -1.33
N LEU A 22 11.95 12.35 -1.31
CA LEU A 22 11.98 11.43 -0.18
C LEU A 22 13.37 10.80 -0.06
N ASN A 23 14.00 10.85 1.12
CA ASN A 23 15.34 10.28 1.37
C ASN A 23 16.41 10.74 0.36
N ASN A 24 16.41 12.02 -0.03
CA ASN A 24 17.27 12.60 -1.07
C ASN A 24 17.09 11.99 -2.48
N LYS A 25 15.99 11.32 -2.73
CA LYS A 25 15.58 10.78 -4.04
C LYS A 25 14.40 11.60 -4.55
N ASN A 26 14.43 11.97 -5.84
CA ASN A 26 13.39 12.76 -6.48
C ASN A 26 12.62 11.88 -7.46
N PHE A 27 11.31 12.02 -7.50
CA PHE A 27 10.45 11.34 -8.44
C PHE A 27 9.21 12.20 -8.75
N GLN A 28 8.46 11.79 -9.76
CA GLN A 28 7.22 12.47 -10.13
C GLN A 28 6.01 11.55 -9.94
N THR A 29 4.86 12.15 -9.62
CA THR A 29 3.57 11.45 -9.58
C THR A 29 2.57 12.17 -10.48
N PRO A 30 1.62 11.45 -11.12
CA PRO A 30 1.19 10.06 -10.83
C PRO A 30 2.19 9.00 -11.29
N LEU A 31 2.28 7.89 -10.54
CA LEU A 31 3.14 6.77 -10.92
C LEU A 31 2.52 5.42 -10.54
N PHE A 32 2.97 4.37 -11.24
CA PHE A 32 2.66 2.99 -10.94
C PHE A 32 3.86 2.29 -10.29
N MET A 33 3.62 1.56 -9.20
CA MET A 33 4.64 0.76 -8.51
C MET A 33 4.58 -0.70 -8.97
N PRO A 34 5.62 -1.21 -9.64
CA PRO A 34 5.76 -2.64 -9.89
C PRO A 34 5.89 -3.43 -8.58
N VAL A 35 5.23 -4.60 -8.53
CA VAL A 35 5.21 -5.42 -7.30
C VAL A 35 6.37 -6.42 -7.30
N ALA A 36 7.32 -6.19 -6.40
CA ALA A 36 8.46 -7.07 -6.11
C ALA A 36 8.18 -7.92 -4.85
N THR A 37 7.20 -8.82 -4.92
CA THR A 37 6.62 -9.57 -3.79
C THR A 37 7.66 -10.17 -2.83
N ARG A 38 8.76 -10.71 -3.35
CA ARG A 38 9.85 -11.34 -2.58
C ARG A 38 11.18 -10.62 -2.79
N GLY A 39 11.14 -9.31 -2.98
CA GLY A 39 12.31 -8.54 -3.36
C GLY A 39 12.78 -8.82 -4.79
N ALA A 40 11.88 -9.32 -5.65
CA ALA A 40 12.14 -9.57 -7.07
C ALA A 40 10.84 -9.46 -7.87
N LEU A 41 10.93 -8.88 -9.05
CA LEU A 41 9.84 -8.88 -10.02
C LEU A 41 9.74 -10.24 -10.72
N LYS A 42 8.53 -10.69 -11.00
CA LYS A 42 8.32 -11.92 -11.72
C LYS A 42 8.79 -11.78 -13.17
N SER A 43 9.81 -12.55 -13.55
CA SER A 43 10.34 -12.62 -14.93
C SER A 43 11.00 -11.34 -15.45
N LEU A 44 11.31 -10.36 -14.62
CA LEU A 44 11.96 -9.12 -15.03
C LEU A 44 13.08 -8.76 -14.03
N PRO A 45 14.35 -8.79 -14.43
CA PRO A 45 15.46 -8.29 -13.61
C PRO A 45 15.39 -6.77 -13.40
N PHE A 46 15.87 -6.28 -12.27
CA PHE A 46 15.82 -4.86 -11.90
C PHE A 46 16.57 -3.93 -12.87
N ASN A 47 17.59 -4.40 -13.55
CA ASN A 47 18.31 -3.61 -14.56
C ASN A 47 17.49 -3.22 -15.79
N TYR A 48 16.26 -3.74 -15.93
CA TYR A 48 15.29 -3.30 -16.96
C TYR A 48 14.27 -2.27 -16.43
N LEU A 49 14.43 -1.81 -15.18
CA LEU A 49 13.56 -0.84 -14.53
C LEU A 49 14.24 0.53 -14.37
N GLU A 50 14.99 0.97 -15.37
CA GLU A 50 15.75 2.22 -15.31
C GLU A 50 14.86 3.45 -15.05
N ASP A 51 13.62 3.43 -15.58
CA ASP A 51 12.63 4.50 -15.43
C ASP A 51 11.64 4.27 -14.27
N THR A 52 11.95 3.37 -13.33
CA THR A 52 11.08 3.08 -12.18
C THR A 52 11.61 3.70 -10.91
N ASP A 53 10.82 4.57 -10.30
CA ASP A 53 11.23 5.28 -9.09
C ASP A 53 10.90 4.51 -7.82
N ILE A 54 9.77 3.78 -7.80
CA ILE A 54 9.26 3.09 -6.61
C ILE A 54 8.86 1.66 -6.96
N ILE A 55 9.25 0.71 -6.11
CA ILE A 55 8.74 -0.67 -6.15
C ILE A 55 7.97 -0.97 -4.86
N LEU A 56 6.97 -1.87 -4.96
CA LEU A 56 6.25 -2.38 -3.80
C LEU A 56 6.80 -3.77 -3.42
N ALA A 57 7.22 -3.93 -2.16
CA ALA A 57 7.65 -5.21 -1.61
C ALA A 57 6.65 -5.71 -0.55
N ASN A 58 6.53 -7.05 -0.41
CA ASN A 58 5.50 -7.63 0.44
C ASN A 58 6.06 -8.11 1.78
N THR A 59 5.58 -7.50 2.85
CA THR A 59 6.01 -7.75 4.23
C THR A 59 5.80 -9.20 4.65
N TYR A 60 4.64 -9.78 4.41
CA TYR A 60 4.34 -11.17 4.77
C TYR A 60 5.30 -12.16 4.09
N HIS A 61 5.50 -12.03 2.77
CA HIS A 61 6.36 -12.93 2.03
C HIS A 61 7.83 -12.82 2.42
N LEU A 62 8.33 -11.62 2.64
CA LEU A 62 9.73 -11.37 3.06
C LEU A 62 9.99 -11.82 4.49
N TYR A 63 9.01 -11.67 5.39
CA TYR A 63 9.06 -12.21 6.74
C TYR A 63 9.23 -13.73 6.75
N LEU A 64 8.49 -14.44 5.90
CA LEU A 64 8.58 -15.90 5.80
C LEU A 64 9.85 -16.37 5.05
N ARG A 65 10.21 -15.67 3.97
CA ARG A 65 11.40 -15.98 3.15
C ARG A 65 11.92 -14.74 2.43
N PRO A 66 13.21 -14.38 2.61
CA PRO A 66 14.28 -15.14 3.25
C PRO A 66 14.24 -15.14 4.78
N GLY A 67 13.38 -14.32 5.40
CA GLY A 67 13.33 -14.07 6.84
C GLY A 67 14.14 -12.82 7.23
N LEU A 68 13.80 -12.27 8.40
CA LEU A 68 14.34 -10.97 8.82
C LEU A 68 15.84 -11.02 9.16
N GLU A 69 16.32 -12.13 9.71
CA GLU A 69 17.74 -12.27 10.07
C GLU A 69 18.64 -12.11 8.84
N VAL A 70 18.27 -12.76 7.73
CA VAL A 70 19.02 -12.62 6.47
C VAL A 70 19.02 -11.17 5.98
N ILE A 71 17.86 -10.52 5.92
CA ILE A 71 17.75 -9.14 5.44
C ILE A 71 18.52 -8.17 6.34
N LYS A 72 18.49 -8.40 7.65
CA LYS A 72 19.22 -7.59 8.64
C LYS A 72 20.74 -7.68 8.45
N GLU A 73 21.28 -8.88 8.11
CA GLU A 73 22.70 -9.03 7.79
C GLU A 73 23.15 -8.18 6.61
N PHE A 74 22.25 -7.91 5.64
CA PHE A 74 22.52 -7.00 4.52
C PHE A 74 22.30 -5.51 4.87
N GLY A 75 21.80 -5.19 6.07
CA GLY A 75 21.46 -3.83 6.47
C GLY A 75 20.16 -3.29 5.87
N GLY A 76 19.27 -4.17 5.42
CA GLY A 76 17.96 -3.86 4.88
C GLY A 76 17.70 -4.38 3.47
N LEU A 77 16.47 -4.16 3.01
CA LEU A 77 15.98 -4.72 1.75
C LEU A 77 16.69 -4.11 0.53
N HIS A 78 17.00 -2.82 0.55
CA HIS A 78 17.75 -2.14 -0.52
C HIS A 78 19.03 -2.89 -0.90
N ASN A 79 19.87 -3.15 0.08
CA ASN A 79 21.14 -3.86 -0.13
C ASN A 79 20.93 -5.32 -0.50
N PHE A 80 19.93 -5.97 0.12
CA PHE A 80 19.62 -7.38 -0.13
C PHE A 80 19.23 -7.64 -1.59
N ILE A 81 18.46 -6.74 -2.21
CA ILE A 81 17.98 -6.90 -3.59
C ILE A 81 18.77 -6.07 -4.62
N GLY A 82 19.70 -5.21 -4.18
CA GLY A 82 20.46 -4.31 -5.05
C GLY A 82 19.61 -3.21 -5.70
N TRP A 83 18.59 -2.71 -5.00
CA TRP A 83 17.71 -1.64 -5.47
C TRP A 83 18.03 -0.31 -4.81
N ASN A 84 18.33 0.73 -5.61
CA ASN A 84 18.78 2.03 -5.08
C ASN A 84 17.66 3.08 -5.00
N ASN A 85 16.54 2.88 -5.71
CA ASN A 85 15.39 3.79 -5.68
C ASN A 85 14.47 3.49 -4.49
N ILE A 86 13.27 4.03 -4.46
CA ILE A 86 12.36 3.94 -3.32
C ILE A 86 11.72 2.54 -3.21
N ILE A 87 11.58 2.05 -2.00
CA ILE A 87 10.82 0.85 -1.67
C ILE A 87 9.65 1.24 -0.76
N LEU A 88 8.43 0.89 -1.19
CA LEU A 88 7.27 0.84 -0.32
C LEU A 88 7.04 -0.60 0.11
N THR A 89 6.83 -0.85 1.40
CA THR A 89 6.37 -2.15 1.91
C THR A 89 4.90 -2.09 2.29
N ASP A 90 4.13 -3.10 1.86
CA ASP A 90 2.77 -3.28 2.39
C ASP A 90 2.82 -3.71 3.88
N SER A 91 1.66 -3.75 4.53
CA SER A 91 1.56 -4.16 5.94
C SER A 91 1.50 -5.68 6.14
N GLY A 92 1.26 -6.47 5.08
CA GLY A 92 0.87 -7.88 5.16
C GLY A 92 -0.63 -8.10 5.40
N GLY A 93 -1.43 -7.05 5.58
CA GLY A 93 -2.87 -7.14 5.86
C GLY A 93 -3.68 -7.80 4.75
N PHE A 94 -3.32 -7.55 3.49
CA PHE A 94 -3.98 -8.16 2.34
C PHE A 94 -3.92 -9.71 2.37
N GLN A 95 -2.81 -10.29 2.81
CA GLN A 95 -2.68 -11.73 2.97
C GLN A 95 -3.62 -12.26 4.06
N GLY A 96 -3.95 -11.44 5.05
CA GLY A 96 -4.97 -11.74 6.04
C GLY A 96 -6.36 -11.95 5.45
N TRP A 97 -6.69 -11.25 4.37
CA TRP A 97 -7.95 -11.42 3.64
C TRP A 97 -7.89 -12.55 2.59
N SER A 98 -6.76 -12.73 1.92
CA SER A 98 -6.63 -13.61 0.74
C SER A 98 -6.20 -15.05 1.07
N ILE A 99 -5.64 -15.31 2.26
CA ILE A 99 -5.16 -16.63 2.70
C ILE A 99 -6.00 -17.09 3.90
N PRO A 100 -6.27 -18.42 4.07
CA PRO A 100 -6.97 -18.93 5.25
C PRO A 100 -6.30 -18.49 6.56
N ASN A 101 -7.00 -17.77 7.39
CA ASN A 101 -6.52 -17.12 8.61
C ASN A 101 -7.62 -16.98 9.66
N LYS A 102 -7.27 -16.41 10.81
CA LYS A 102 -8.23 -15.98 11.83
C LYS A 102 -7.95 -14.54 12.20
N PHE A 103 -8.93 -13.69 12.02
CA PHE A 103 -8.95 -12.32 12.45
C PHE A 103 -9.45 -12.19 13.89
N ASN A 104 -8.84 -11.32 14.67
CA ASN A 104 -9.35 -10.81 15.94
C ASN A 104 -8.98 -9.33 16.09
N ASP A 105 -9.43 -8.68 17.17
CA ASP A 105 -9.21 -7.25 17.41
C ASP A 105 -7.73 -6.87 17.60
N ASP A 106 -6.87 -7.83 17.94
CA ASP A 106 -5.45 -7.61 18.18
C ASP A 106 -4.56 -7.85 16.97
N GLY A 107 -5.02 -8.62 15.97
CA GLY A 107 -4.22 -8.95 14.79
C GLY A 107 -4.76 -10.13 14.01
N ILE A 108 -3.88 -10.77 13.24
CA ILE A 108 -4.20 -11.81 12.27
C ILE A 108 -3.37 -13.06 12.56
N GLU A 109 -4.01 -14.20 12.84
CA GLU A 109 -3.33 -15.50 12.91
C GLU A 109 -3.18 -16.06 11.50
N PHE A 110 -1.96 -16.15 11.01
CA PHE A 110 -1.63 -16.75 9.72
C PHE A 110 -1.18 -18.20 9.85
N LYS A 111 -1.40 -18.96 8.77
CA LYS A 111 -0.74 -20.22 8.54
C LYS A 111 0.36 -20.01 7.51
N ASN A 112 1.60 -20.32 7.88
CA ASN A 112 2.75 -20.25 7.00
C ASN A 112 2.55 -21.16 5.77
N ILE A 113 2.63 -20.59 4.57
CA ILE A 113 2.40 -21.30 3.31
C ILE A 113 3.48 -22.34 2.96
N TYR A 114 4.64 -22.31 3.65
CA TYR A 114 5.77 -23.19 3.36
C TYR A 114 5.82 -24.42 4.26
N ASP A 115 5.54 -24.28 5.55
CA ASP A 115 5.69 -25.35 6.53
C ASP A 115 4.41 -25.61 7.35
N GLY A 116 3.37 -24.78 7.15
CA GLY A 116 2.10 -24.90 7.84
C GLY A 116 2.11 -24.45 9.31
N SER A 117 3.24 -23.93 9.82
CA SER A 117 3.31 -23.33 11.16
C SER A 117 2.37 -22.12 11.27
N LYS A 118 1.95 -21.84 12.49
CA LYS A 118 1.11 -20.66 12.76
C LYS A 118 1.96 -19.55 13.34
N PHE A 119 1.65 -18.31 12.94
CA PHE A 119 2.18 -17.10 13.55
C PHE A 119 1.11 -16.03 13.64
N PHE A 120 1.27 -15.13 14.57
CA PHE A 120 0.34 -14.03 14.81
C PHE A 120 1.00 -12.72 14.40
N MET A 121 0.36 -11.99 13.49
CA MET A 121 0.80 -10.68 13.04
C MET A 121 -0.13 -9.63 13.64
N ASP A 122 0.38 -8.88 14.59
CA ASP A 122 -0.23 -7.69 15.12
C ASP A 122 0.40 -6.42 14.49
N PRO A 123 -0.14 -5.22 14.76
CA PRO A 123 0.41 -3.97 14.25
C PRO A 123 1.88 -3.74 14.64
N THR A 124 2.29 -4.20 15.82
CA THR A 124 3.65 -4.06 16.33
C THR A 124 4.62 -4.92 15.53
N LEU A 125 4.30 -6.20 15.34
CA LEU A 125 5.12 -7.10 14.52
C LEU A 125 5.19 -6.63 13.07
N SER A 126 4.07 -6.16 12.49
CA SER A 126 4.08 -5.59 11.13
C SER A 126 5.05 -4.41 11.02
N MET A 127 5.10 -3.52 12.01
CA MET A 127 6.06 -2.42 12.05
C MET A 127 7.50 -2.90 12.23
N ASP A 128 7.76 -3.86 13.15
CA ASP A 128 9.08 -4.43 13.35
C ASP A 128 9.65 -5.04 12.07
N ILE A 129 8.80 -5.76 11.33
CA ILE A 129 9.19 -6.32 10.03
C ILE A 129 9.56 -5.20 9.07
N GLN A 130 8.70 -4.21 8.85
CA GLN A 130 8.93 -3.13 7.89
C GLN A 130 10.12 -2.24 8.28
N GLN A 131 10.34 -1.99 9.57
CA GLN A 131 11.54 -1.30 10.07
C GLN A 131 12.81 -2.11 9.84
N THR A 132 12.76 -3.45 9.99
CA THR A 132 13.88 -4.34 9.69
C THR A 132 14.17 -4.43 8.20
N LEU A 133 13.13 -4.44 7.37
CA LEU A 133 13.25 -4.32 5.91
C LEU A 133 13.88 -2.99 5.50
N ASN A 134 13.77 -1.97 6.34
CA ASN A 134 14.29 -0.62 6.14
C ASN A 134 13.84 -0.02 4.80
N SER A 135 12.54 -0.19 4.49
CA SER A 135 11.88 0.44 3.34
C SER A 135 11.77 1.95 3.53
N ASP A 136 11.65 2.71 2.45
CA ASP A 136 11.47 4.18 2.52
C ASP A 136 10.06 4.55 2.97
N ILE A 137 9.05 3.74 2.60
CA ILE A 137 7.65 3.92 2.97
C ILE A 137 7.11 2.61 3.57
N ALA A 138 6.52 2.71 4.75
CA ALA A 138 5.81 1.64 5.43
C ALA A 138 4.30 1.92 5.47
N MET A 139 3.50 0.86 5.53
CA MET A 139 2.03 0.94 5.64
C MET A 139 1.59 0.45 7.01
N ILE A 140 0.57 1.08 7.60
CA ILE A 140 -0.09 0.51 8.79
C ILE A 140 -0.77 -0.81 8.45
N LEU A 141 -0.90 -1.71 9.42
CA LEU A 141 -1.78 -2.88 9.30
C LEU A 141 -3.24 -2.41 9.36
N ASP A 142 -4.09 -2.94 8.48
CA ASP A 142 -5.49 -2.59 8.38
C ASP A 142 -6.41 -3.82 8.37
N SER A 143 -7.64 -3.63 8.83
CA SER A 143 -8.68 -4.65 8.81
C SER A 143 -9.45 -4.58 7.50
N LEU A 144 -8.93 -5.26 6.46
CA LEU A 144 -9.56 -5.33 5.15
C LEU A 144 -10.75 -6.30 5.19
N ILE A 145 -11.91 -5.85 4.73
CA ILE A 145 -13.11 -6.67 4.54
C ILE A 145 -13.75 -6.39 3.18
N ASP A 146 -14.60 -7.32 2.73
CA ASP A 146 -15.35 -7.16 1.47
C ASP A 146 -16.18 -5.86 1.49
N ILE A 147 -16.11 -5.11 0.40
CA ILE A 147 -16.79 -3.81 0.26
C ILE A 147 -18.30 -3.90 0.36
N ASN A 148 -18.87 -5.09 0.09
CA ASN A 148 -20.31 -5.35 0.15
C ASN A 148 -20.81 -5.82 1.53
N LYS A 149 -19.93 -5.83 2.54
CA LYS A 149 -20.31 -6.15 3.92
C LYS A 149 -21.23 -5.08 4.49
N GLU A 150 -22.08 -5.50 5.45
CA GLU A 150 -23.06 -4.65 6.12
C GLU A 150 -22.37 -3.50 6.89
N TYR A 151 -23.12 -2.43 7.12
CA TYR A 151 -22.63 -1.20 7.77
C TYR A 151 -21.89 -1.46 9.08
N ASP A 152 -22.47 -2.30 9.97
CA ASP A 152 -21.88 -2.60 11.28
C ASP A 152 -20.55 -3.36 11.15
N GLU A 153 -20.41 -4.26 10.16
CA GLU A 153 -19.14 -4.94 9.89
C GLU A 153 -18.08 -3.96 9.39
N GLN A 154 -18.47 -3.03 8.50
CA GLN A 154 -17.59 -1.95 8.03
C GLN A 154 -17.18 -1.01 9.17
N LEU A 155 -18.12 -0.65 10.05
CA LEU A 155 -17.84 0.18 11.24
C LEU A 155 -16.83 -0.51 12.18
N ASN A 156 -16.98 -1.80 12.42
CA ASN A 156 -16.06 -2.56 13.25
C ASN A 156 -14.66 -2.62 12.59
N ALA A 157 -14.58 -2.84 11.27
CA ALA A 157 -13.32 -2.88 10.54
C ALA A 157 -12.55 -1.55 10.59
N ILE A 158 -13.23 -0.40 10.43
CA ILE A 158 -12.57 0.91 10.56
C ILE A 158 -12.13 1.19 12.00
N GLN A 159 -12.87 0.73 13.01
CA GLN A 159 -12.49 0.88 14.40
C GLN A 159 -11.25 0.03 14.75
N THR A 160 -11.20 -1.21 14.26
CA THR A 160 -10.02 -2.09 14.37
C THR A 160 -8.82 -1.46 13.67
N THR A 161 -8.99 -0.97 12.43
CA THR A 161 -7.93 -0.28 11.67
C THR A 161 -7.41 0.94 12.44
N LYS A 162 -8.29 1.75 13.05
CA LYS A 162 -7.88 2.88 13.89
C LYS A 162 -7.02 2.45 15.07
N ASN A 163 -7.45 1.41 15.81
CA ASN A 163 -6.71 0.92 16.97
C ASN A 163 -5.34 0.37 16.57
N TRP A 164 -5.26 -0.31 15.42
CA TRP A 164 -4.01 -0.81 14.86
C TRP A 164 -3.10 0.32 14.37
N ALA A 165 -3.68 1.35 13.76
CA ALA A 165 -2.96 2.54 13.32
C ALA A 165 -2.31 3.29 14.48
N LEU A 166 -3.02 3.42 15.62
CA LEU A 166 -2.47 3.99 16.85
C LEU A 166 -1.26 3.19 17.34
N LYS A 167 -1.40 1.86 17.48
CA LYS A 167 -0.31 0.97 17.90
C LYS A 167 0.89 1.07 16.96
N ALA A 168 0.66 1.07 15.64
CA ALA A 168 1.69 1.21 14.64
C ALA A 168 2.42 2.56 14.75
N ARG A 169 1.67 3.65 14.91
CA ARG A 169 2.21 5.01 15.03
C ARG A 169 3.07 5.19 16.28
N GLU A 170 2.64 4.63 17.40
CA GLU A 170 3.39 4.65 18.68
C GLU A 170 4.66 3.80 18.60
N HIS A 171 4.61 2.67 17.90
CA HIS A 171 5.73 1.72 17.79
C HIS A 171 6.75 2.10 16.71
N HIS A 172 6.34 2.84 15.68
CA HIS A 172 7.21 3.28 14.59
C HIS A 172 8.27 4.26 15.07
N SER A 173 9.53 3.88 14.97
CA SER A 173 10.67 4.65 15.49
C SER A 173 11.74 4.98 14.43
N ASN A 174 11.66 4.38 13.22
CA ASN A 174 12.62 4.63 12.16
C ASN A 174 12.41 6.03 11.54
N SER A 175 13.32 6.97 11.85
CA SER A 175 13.23 8.35 11.37
C SER A 175 13.44 8.51 9.86
N ASN A 176 14.01 7.51 9.19
CA ASN A 176 14.25 7.53 7.74
C ASN A 176 13.13 6.83 6.95
N GLN A 177 12.10 6.34 7.62
CA GLN A 177 10.98 5.65 7.02
C GLN A 177 9.71 6.49 7.20
N SER A 178 9.02 6.78 6.11
CA SER A 178 7.71 7.43 6.12
C SER A 178 6.62 6.40 6.40
N LEU A 179 5.63 6.75 7.22
CA LEU A 179 4.50 5.88 7.55
C LEU A 179 3.22 6.39 6.92
N PHE A 180 2.49 5.53 6.21
CA PHE A 180 1.22 5.85 5.57
C PHE A 180 0.04 5.26 6.34
N GLY A 181 -0.99 6.09 6.53
CA GLY A 181 -2.30 5.68 7.03
C GLY A 181 -3.17 5.10 5.93
N ILE A 182 -4.16 4.27 6.29
CA ILE A 182 -5.11 3.66 5.34
C ILE A 182 -6.53 4.05 5.71
N VAL A 183 -7.24 4.71 4.78
CA VAL A 183 -8.66 5.05 4.91
C VAL A 183 -9.50 3.90 4.38
N GLN A 184 -10.33 3.33 5.24
CA GLN A 184 -11.28 2.27 4.95
C GLN A 184 -12.73 2.79 5.05
N GLY A 185 -13.77 1.96 4.90
CA GLY A 185 -15.18 2.34 5.14
C GLY A 185 -16.16 1.85 4.06
N GLY A 186 -15.72 0.92 3.19
CA GLY A 186 -16.57 0.33 2.15
C GLY A 186 -17.18 1.39 1.23
N LYS A 187 -18.48 1.23 0.94
CA LYS A 187 -19.29 2.16 0.12
C LYS A 187 -19.93 3.29 0.93
N HIS A 188 -19.78 3.30 2.26
CA HIS A 188 -20.48 4.20 3.15
C HIS A 188 -19.69 5.50 3.35
N LYS A 189 -20.22 6.62 2.85
CA LYS A 189 -19.56 7.94 2.92
C LYS A 189 -19.26 8.34 4.37
N GLU A 190 -20.19 8.14 5.29
CA GLU A 190 -20.05 8.47 6.71
C GLU A 190 -18.90 7.66 7.37
N LEU A 191 -18.72 6.41 6.97
CA LEU A 191 -17.63 5.58 7.47
C LEU A 191 -16.29 5.98 6.86
N ARG A 192 -16.26 6.36 5.58
CA ARG A 192 -15.07 6.94 4.93
C ARG A 192 -14.64 8.23 5.60
N GLU A 193 -15.61 9.12 5.89
CA GLU A 193 -15.36 10.39 6.59
C GLU A 193 -14.81 10.15 7.99
N LYS A 194 -15.43 9.22 8.75
CA LYS A 194 -14.95 8.84 10.07
C LYS A 194 -13.53 8.26 10.01
N SER A 195 -13.28 7.32 9.09
CA SER A 195 -11.97 6.71 8.92
C SER A 195 -10.90 7.74 8.51
N ALA A 196 -11.21 8.64 7.57
CA ALA A 196 -10.31 9.71 7.16
C ALA A 196 -9.99 10.63 8.35
N THR A 197 -10.99 11.06 9.11
CA THR A 197 -10.82 11.90 10.30
C THR A 197 -9.92 11.21 11.34
N ASP A 198 -10.14 9.92 11.59
CA ASP A 198 -9.33 9.13 12.51
C ASP A 198 -7.86 9.04 12.03
N MET A 199 -7.62 8.77 10.75
CA MET A 199 -6.26 8.70 10.17
C MET A 199 -5.57 10.08 10.15
N LEU A 200 -6.28 11.14 9.82
CA LEU A 200 -5.73 12.50 9.83
C LEU A 200 -5.31 12.95 11.22
N SER A 201 -6.06 12.54 12.26
CA SER A 201 -5.71 12.86 13.66
C SER A 201 -4.37 12.25 14.12
N LEU A 202 -3.87 11.23 13.42
CA LEU A 202 -2.60 10.55 13.71
C LEU A 202 -1.40 11.11 12.92
N ASP A 203 -1.63 12.06 12.03
CA ASP A 203 -0.61 12.80 11.24
C ASP A 203 0.41 11.87 10.55
N PHE A 204 -0.06 11.11 9.58
CA PHE A 204 0.79 10.26 8.74
C PHE A 204 1.50 11.06 7.64
N ASN A 205 2.60 10.51 7.10
CA ASN A 205 3.37 11.14 6.01
C ASN A 205 2.64 11.09 4.66
N GLY A 206 1.68 10.15 4.49
CA GLY A 206 0.83 10.01 3.32
C GLY A 206 -0.38 9.14 3.66
N TYR A 207 -1.32 9.03 2.73
CA TYR A 207 -2.59 8.33 2.94
C TYR A 207 -2.92 7.41 1.79
N ALA A 208 -3.27 6.16 2.12
CA ALA A 208 -3.82 5.22 1.16
C ALA A 208 -5.34 5.13 1.27
N ILE A 209 -5.99 4.86 0.15
CA ILE A 209 -7.41 4.57 0.04
C ILE A 209 -7.53 3.05 -0.14
N GLY A 210 -7.92 2.37 0.93
CA GLY A 210 -8.07 0.92 0.99
C GLY A 210 -9.51 0.44 0.77
N GLY A 211 -9.70 -0.89 0.76
CA GLY A 211 -10.99 -1.52 0.59
C GLY A 211 -11.57 -1.39 -0.82
N LEU A 212 -10.71 -1.29 -1.83
CA LEU A 212 -11.04 -1.21 -3.25
C LEU A 212 -10.45 -2.41 -4.00
N ALA A 213 -10.84 -2.60 -5.26
CA ALA A 213 -10.46 -3.74 -6.13
C ALA A 213 -10.86 -5.12 -5.56
N ILE A 214 -11.92 -5.19 -4.73
CA ILE A 214 -12.40 -6.39 -4.04
C ILE A 214 -13.90 -6.65 -4.21
N GLY A 215 -14.54 -6.10 -5.25
CA GLY A 215 -15.93 -6.42 -5.57
C GLY A 215 -16.81 -5.25 -6.02
N GLU A 216 -16.28 -4.04 -6.01
CA GLU A 216 -16.99 -2.85 -6.53
C GLU A 216 -16.92 -2.77 -8.05
N THR A 217 -17.88 -2.04 -8.62
CA THR A 217 -17.85 -1.61 -10.02
C THR A 217 -16.90 -0.42 -10.21
N GLN A 218 -16.47 -0.17 -11.45
CA GLN A 218 -15.65 0.99 -11.79
C GLN A 218 -16.31 2.32 -11.39
N GLN A 219 -17.63 2.45 -11.60
CA GLN A 219 -18.37 3.64 -11.23
C GLN A 219 -18.41 3.84 -9.70
N GLU A 220 -18.72 2.79 -8.93
CA GLU A 220 -18.68 2.84 -7.46
C GLU A 220 -17.29 3.24 -6.95
N ARG A 221 -16.22 2.70 -7.55
CA ARG A 221 -14.84 3.03 -7.23
C ARG A 221 -14.56 4.52 -7.44
N LYS A 222 -14.95 5.07 -8.60
CA LYS A 222 -14.80 6.51 -8.89
C LYS A 222 -15.49 7.37 -7.84
N GLU A 223 -16.73 7.06 -7.50
CA GLU A 223 -17.51 7.80 -6.49
C GLU A 223 -16.88 7.75 -5.10
N ILE A 224 -16.40 6.58 -4.69
CA ILE A 224 -15.73 6.39 -3.40
C ILE A 224 -14.42 7.17 -3.34
N VAL A 225 -13.60 7.08 -4.40
CA VAL A 225 -12.30 7.75 -4.44
C VAL A 225 -12.49 9.27 -4.52
N ASP A 226 -13.41 9.75 -5.35
CA ASP A 226 -13.70 11.18 -5.48
C ASP A 226 -14.07 11.80 -4.13
N PHE A 227 -14.98 11.16 -3.41
CA PHE A 227 -15.37 11.59 -2.07
C PHE A 227 -14.20 11.51 -1.06
N THR A 228 -13.43 10.43 -1.10
CA THR A 228 -12.35 10.22 -0.13
C THR A 228 -11.18 11.19 -0.35
N VAL A 229 -10.82 11.44 -1.60
CA VAL A 229 -9.73 12.37 -1.96
C VAL A 229 -9.99 13.79 -1.47
N GLU A 230 -11.24 14.25 -1.46
CA GLU A 230 -11.61 15.59 -0.96
C GLU A 230 -11.29 15.79 0.53
N MET A 231 -11.28 14.71 1.31
CA MET A 231 -10.95 14.75 2.74
C MET A 231 -9.44 14.72 3.00
N LEU A 232 -8.63 14.24 2.04
CA LEU A 232 -7.20 14.08 2.22
C LEU A 232 -6.42 15.39 1.96
N PRO A 233 -5.35 15.66 2.73
CA PRO A 233 -4.55 16.87 2.57
C PRO A 233 -3.95 16.99 1.17
N GLN A 234 -3.81 18.24 0.70
CA GLN A 234 -3.26 18.53 -0.62
C GLN A 234 -1.74 18.37 -0.69
N ASP A 235 -1.06 18.49 0.43
CA ASP A 235 0.39 18.41 0.61
C ASP A 235 0.87 16.99 0.98
N LYS A 236 -0.01 16.00 0.94
CA LYS A 236 0.32 14.58 1.20
C LYS A 236 0.08 13.73 -0.03
N LEU A 237 0.88 12.67 -0.18
CA LEU A 237 0.69 11.66 -1.23
C LEU A 237 -0.58 10.84 -0.99
N ARG A 238 -1.26 10.52 -2.08
CA ARG A 238 -2.50 9.74 -2.11
C ARG A 238 -2.30 8.47 -2.92
N TYR A 239 -2.45 7.34 -2.28
CA TYR A 239 -2.20 6.03 -2.85
C TYR A 239 -3.51 5.22 -2.91
N VAL A 240 -3.88 4.70 -4.08
CA VAL A 240 -4.96 3.72 -4.22
C VAL A 240 -4.37 2.33 -4.35
N MET A 241 -4.73 1.46 -3.40
CA MET A 241 -4.16 0.14 -3.25
C MET A 241 -4.84 -0.88 -4.18
N GLY A 242 -4.03 -1.73 -4.83
CA GLY A 242 -4.51 -2.89 -5.56
C GLY A 242 -5.13 -2.62 -6.94
N LEU A 243 -4.95 -1.42 -7.49
CA LEU A 243 -5.48 -1.03 -8.79
C LEU A 243 -4.37 -0.66 -9.77
N GLY A 244 -4.20 -1.46 -10.81
CA GLY A 244 -3.13 -1.28 -11.80
C GLY A 244 -3.56 -1.51 -13.25
N ASP A 245 -4.87 -1.57 -13.54
CA ASP A 245 -5.35 -1.52 -14.92
C ASP A 245 -5.35 -0.09 -15.43
N ILE A 246 -5.00 0.09 -16.73
CA ILE A 246 -4.76 1.41 -17.31
C ILE A 246 -5.99 2.30 -17.22
N GLU A 247 -7.16 1.79 -17.53
CA GLU A 247 -8.42 2.54 -17.54
C GLU A 247 -8.77 3.01 -16.14
N GLY A 248 -8.68 2.10 -15.15
CA GLY A 248 -8.91 2.44 -13.75
C GLY A 248 -7.90 3.46 -13.21
N MET A 249 -6.62 3.34 -13.57
CA MET A 249 -5.61 4.33 -13.16
C MET A 249 -5.90 5.71 -13.74
N LEU A 250 -6.23 5.82 -15.04
CA LEU A 250 -6.55 7.10 -15.68
C LEU A 250 -7.76 7.76 -15.02
N ASP A 251 -8.82 7.01 -14.75
CA ASP A 251 -10.00 7.48 -14.04
C ASP A 251 -9.67 8.09 -12.67
N LEU A 252 -8.75 7.48 -11.93
CA LEU A 252 -8.40 7.94 -10.59
C LEU A 252 -7.31 9.02 -10.57
N ILE A 253 -6.47 9.10 -11.60
CA ILE A 253 -5.56 10.24 -11.81
C ILE A 253 -6.38 11.52 -12.01
N GLU A 254 -7.47 11.47 -12.78
CA GLU A 254 -8.40 12.61 -12.94
C GLU A 254 -8.97 13.09 -11.61
N LEU A 255 -9.08 12.21 -10.60
CA LEU A 255 -9.54 12.51 -9.24
C LEU A 255 -8.43 12.97 -8.29
N GLY A 256 -7.17 12.99 -8.73
CA GLY A 256 -6.03 13.48 -7.94
C GLY A 256 -5.34 12.42 -7.09
N VAL A 257 -5.38 11.17 -7.51
CA VAL A 257 -4.57 10.06 -6.94
C VAL A 257 -3.16 10.10 -7.53
N ASP A 258 -2.16 9.81 -6.72
CA ASP A 258 -0.75 9.93 -7.08
C ASP A 258 -0.06 8.59 -7.34
N ILE A 259 -0.40 7.54 -6.58
CA ILE A 259 0.34 6.28 -6.55
C ILE A 259 -0.62 5.10 -6.73
N PHE A 260 -0.17 4.12 -7.51
CA PHE A 260 -0.92 2.91 -7.86
C PHE A 260 -0.04 1.67 -7.78
N ASP A 261 -0.64 0.52 -7.50
CA ASP A 261 -0.03 -0.80 -7.64
C ASP A 261 -1.03 -1.82 -8.19
N LEU A 262 -0.51 -2.94 -8.67
CA LEU A 262 -1.38 -4.03 -9.14
C LEU A 262 -1.60 -5.05 -8.02
N SER A 263 -2.86 -5.36 -7.72
CA SER A 263 -3.19 -6.44 -6.78
C SER A 263 -2.63 -7.78 -7.24
N LEU A 264 -1.99 -8.52 -6.32
CA LEU A 264 -1.41 -9.85 -6.55
C LEU A 264 -2.45 -10.88 -7.03
N ILE A 265 -3.74 -10.68 -6.80
CA ILE A 265 -4.82 -11.56 -7.28
C ILE A 265 -4.86 -11.63 -8.81
N HIS A 266 -4.53 -10.55 -9.50
CA HIS A 266 -4.53 -10.51 -10.96
C HIS A 266 -3.29 -11.16 -11.59
N ILE A 267 -2.25 -11.44 -10.81
CA ILE A 267 -1.01 -12.09 -11.27
C ILE A 267 -1.13 -13.63 -11.28
N SER A 268 -2.06 -14.20 -10.53
CA SER A 268 -2.17 -15.65 -10.34
C SER A 268 -2.90 -16.40 -11.45
N GLU A 269 -3.56 -15.71 -12.40
CA GLU A 269 -4.28 -16.36 -13.50
C GLU A 269 -3.47 -16.36 -14.81
N PRO A 270 -3.10 -17.54 -15.36
CA PRO A 270 -2.31 -17.65 -16.60
C PRO A 270 -2.94 -17.02 -17.84
N THR A 271 -4.27 -16.82 -17.81
CA THR A 271 -5.04 -16.25 -18.93
C THR A 271 -4.97 -14.72 -19.03
N ARG A 272 -4.51 -14.03 -17.96
CA ARG A 272 -4.38 -12.55 -17.92
C ARG A 272 -2.98 -12.01 -18.17
N LEU A 273 -1.98 -12.85 -18.38
CA LEU A 273 -0.59 -12.46 -18.70
C LEU A 273 -0.47 -11.52 -19.93
N ARG A 274 -1.45 -11.54 -20.83
CA ARG A 274 -1.50 -10.61 -21.98
C ARG A 274 -1.77 -9.16 -21.60
N ARG A 275 -2.43 -8.88 -20.48
CA ARG A 275 -2.74 -7.50 -20.04
C ARG A 275 -1.57 -6.84 -19.32
N ILE A 276 -0.80 -7.60 -18.55
CA ILE A 276 0.37 -7.09 -17.83
C ILE A 276 1.48 -6.66 -18.80
N SER A 277 1.71 -7.45 -19.85
CA SER A 277 2.67 -7.10 -20.92
C SER A 277 2.27 -5.81 -21.65
N TYR A 278 0.97 -5.51 -21.74
CA TYR A 278 0.46 -4.31 -22.39
C TYR A 278 0.61 -3.06 -21.52
N ALA A 279 0.41 -3.19 -20.21
CA ALA A 279 0.52 -2.06 -19.27
C ALA A 279 1.96 -1.52 -19.18
N VAL A 280 2.97 -2.40 -19.16
CA VAL A 280 4.39 -2.00 -19.18
C VAL A 280 4.80 -1.38 -20.53
N PHE A 281 4.13 -1.74 -21.63
CA PHE A 281 4.46 -1.23 -22.98
C PHE A 281 3.79 0.12 -23.29
N CYS A 282 2.70 0.49 -22.60
CA CYS A 282 1.96 1.73 -22.87
C CYS A 282 2.37 2.91 -21.98
N LEU A 283 3.25 2.70 -21.00
CA LEU A 283 3.78 3.76 -20.12
C LEU A 283 5.13 4.31 -20.61
N LYS A 284 5.52 3.99 -21.85
CA LYS A 284 6.68 4.62 -22.55
C LYS A 284 6.23 5.71 -23.49
#